data_2ea2c2cae405aab4b2e83fdaf9599a3f
#
_entry.id   2ea2c2cae405aab4b2e83fdaf9599a3f
#
_cell.length_a   1.000
_cell.length_b   1.000
_cell.length_c   1.000
_cell.angle_alpha   90.00
_cell.angle_beta   90.00
_cell.angle_gamma   90.00
#
_symmetry.space_group_name_H-M   'P 1'
#
loop_
_entity.id
_entity.type
_entity.pdbx_description
1 polymer ?
#
loop_
_entity_poly.entity_id
_entity_poly.type
_entity_poly.pdbx_seq_one_letter_code
_entity_poly.pdbx_strand_id
1 'polypeptide(L)'
;GFKAGITALAALVHDVLFVYFIDVIFGITIDTNFIAVFLTILGYSLNDTIVVYDRIRENTKLYPEMGLRDRINLSINQSLGRTIKTTLATFLAIIAIVIVAEFFGLSTLRSFAIPMAVGILSGCVSSICLSSPLWYSWRKGAIARKTKKEAAK
;
A
#
# COMPACT_ATOMS: atom_id res chain seq x y z
N GLY A 1 -2.07 -12.87 -11.02
CA GLY A 1 -3.42 -13.01 -10.76
C GLY A 1 -3.89 -13.08 -9.31
N PHE A 2 -4.65 -14.11 -8.98
CA PHE A 2 -5.40 -14.24 -7.73
C PHE A 2 -4.58 -14.04 -6.44
N LYS A 3 -3.36 -14.57 -6.40
CA LYS A 3 -2.46 -14.43 -5.24
C LYS A 3 -2.02 -12.98 -4.98
N ALA A 4 -1.80 -12.20 -6.01
CA ALA A 4 -1.49 -10.78 -5.88
C ALA A 4 -2.68 -9.99 -5.32
N GLY A 5 -3.91 -10.37 -5.69
CA GLY A 5 -5.12 -9.79 -5.13
C GLY A 5 -5.26 -10.02 -3.62
N ILE A 6 -4.99 -11.25 -3.16
CA ILE A 6 -5.08 -11.56 -1.72
C ILE A 6 -4.01 -10.81 -0.91
N THR A 7 -2.77 -10.72 -1.41
CA THR A 7 -1.72 -9.96 -0.72
C THR A 7 -2.01 -8.46 -0.71
N ALA A 8 -2.61 -7.93 -1.77
CA ALA A 8 -3.09 -6.56 -1.80
C ALA A 8 -4.21 -6.32 -0.76
N LEU A 9 -5.19 -7.22 -0.68
CA LEU A 9 -6.24 -7.16 0.34
C LEU A 9 -5.68 -7.20 1.77
N ALA A 10 -4.69 -8.04 2.04
CA ALA A 10 -4.04 -8.10 3.35
C ALA A 10 -3.36 -6.76 3.71
N ALA A 11 -2.68 -6.14 2.75
CA ALA A 11 -2.08 -4.81 2.94
C ALA A 11 -3.15 -3.74 3.20
N LEU A 12 -4.28 -3.79 2.50
CA LEU A 12 -5.40 -2.87 2.71
C LEU A 12 -6.02 -3.01 4.09
N VAL A 13 -6.25 -4.24 4.55
CA VAL A 13 -6.76 -4.49 5.91
C VAL A 13 -5.79 -3.92 6.95
N HIS A 14 -4.50 -4.11 6.76
CA HIS A 14 -3.48 -3.50 7.63
C HIS A 14 -3.59 -1.97 7.66
N ASP A 15 -3.69 -1.31 6.50
CA ASP A 15 -3.74 0.15 6.41
C ASP A 15 -4.97 0.72 7.12
N VAL A 16 -6.10 0.07 6.93
CA VAL A 16 -7.36 0.43 7.58
C VAL A 16 -7.29 0.27 9.10
N LEU A 17 -6.79 -0.87 9.58
CA LEU A 17 -6.63 -1.10 11.00
C LEU A 17 -5.64 -0.10 11.61
N PHE A 18 -4.57 0.21 10.90
CA PHE A 18 -3.58 1.19 11.34
C PHE A 18 -4.20 2.57 11.52
N VAL A 19 -4.95 3.07 10.54
CA VAL A 19 -5.63 4.36 10.63
C VAL A 19 -6.67 4.35 11.74
N TYR A 20 -7.49 3.29 11.84
CA TYR A 20 -8.49 3.13 12.88
C TYR A 20 -7.86 3.22 14.29
N PHE A 21 -6.78 2.49 14.53
CA PHE A 21 -6.11 2.53 15.83
C PHE A 21 -5.48 3.89 16.14
N ILE A 22 -4.91 4.56 15.13
CA ILE A 22 -4.38 5.92 15.31
C ILE A 22 -5.49 6.90 15.67
N ASP A 23 -6.64 6.84 14.99
CA ASP A 23 -7.78 7.71 15.29
C ASP A 23 -8.31 7.48 16.70
N VAL A 24 -8.40 6.21 17.14
CA VAL A 24 -8.80 5.88 18.53
C VAL A 24 -7.80 6.41 19.56
N ILE A 25 -6.49 6.27 19.30
CA ILE A 25 -5.43 6.74 20.22
C ILE A 25 -5.45 8.27 20.35
N PHE A 26 -5.64 8.99 19.24
CA PHE A 26 -5.68 10.45 19.24
C PHE A 26 -7.06 11.04 19.57
N GLY A 27 -8.06 10.19 19.84
CA GLY A 27 -9.42 10.62 20.19
C GLY A 27 -10.13 11.34 19.05
N ILE A 28 -9.78 11.02 17.79
CA ILE A 28 -10.44 11.59 16.61
C ILE A 28 -11.82 10.93 16.49
N THR A 29 -12.85 11.73 16.34
CA THR A 29 -14.23 11.23 16.24
C THR A 29 -14.43 10.44 14.94
N ILE A 30 -14.86 9.20 15.08
CA ILE A 30 -15.22 8.34 13.94
C ILE A 30 -16.64 8.73 13.52
N ASP A 31 -16.76 9.58 12.54
CA ASP A 31 -18.00 10.06 11.96
C ASP A 31 -18.17 9.60 10.49
N THR A 32 -19.16 10.15 9.80
CA THR A 32 -19.41 9.84 8.38
C THR A 32 -18.19 10.17 7.49
N ASN A 33 -17.37 11.17 7.87
CA ASN A 33 -16.15 11.52 7.15
C ASN A 33 -15.13 10.40 7.18
N PHE A 34 -15.09 9.60 8.24
CA PHE A 34 -14.22 8.43 8.34
C PHE A 34 -14.44 7.43 7.20
N ILE A 35 -15.69 7.22 6.78
CA ILE A 35 -16.00 6.33 5.65
C ILE A 35 -15.39 6.87 4.35
N ALA A 36 -15.46 8.19 4.11
CA ALA A 36 -14.88 8.82 2.94
C ALA A 36 -13.34 8.73 2.96
N VAL A 37 -12.71 8.96 4.11
CA VAL A 37 -11.27 8.77 4.33
C VAL A 37 -10.87 7.33 4.04
N PHE A 38 -11.59 6.38 4.61
CA PHE A 38 -11.38 4.96 4.43
C PHE A 38 -11.38 4.55 2.96
N LEU A 39 -12.41 4.93 2.20
CA LEU A 39 -12.51 4.64 0.77
C LEU A 39 -11.37 5.28 -0.03
N THR A 40 -10.97 6.49 0.35
CA THR A 40 -9.87 7.20 -0.31
C THR A 40 -8.53 6.51 -0.07
N ILE A 41 -8.26 6.10 1.18
CA ILE A 41 -7.03 5.36 1.55
C ILE A 41 -6.98 4.02 0.82
N LEU A 42 -8.10 3.29 0.76
CA LEU A 42 -8.19 2.04 0.00
C LEU A 42 -7.83 2.25 -1.47
N GLY A 43 -8.39 3.27 -2.11
CA GLY A 43 -8.11 3.58 -3.51
C GLY A 43 -6.65 3.97 -3.73
N TYR A 44 -6.08 4.77 -2.84
CA TYR A 44 -4.68 5.21 -2.89
C TYR A 44 -3.71 4.04 -2.71
N SER A 45 -3.88 3.23 -1.67
CA SER A 45 -3.03 2.08 -1.36
C SER A 45 -3.12 1.00 -2.44
N LEU A 46 -4.32 0.74 -2.98
CA LEU A 46 -4.49 -0.17 -4.12
C LEU A 46 -3.73 0.29 -5.35
N ASN A 47 -3.84 1.57 -5.71
CA ASN A 47 -3.15 2.12 -6.87
C ASN A 47 -1.64 1.90 -6.79
N ASP A 48 -1.05 2.16 -5.65
CA ASP A 48 0.40 2.01 -5.40
C ASP A 48 0.82 0.53 -5.46
N THR A 49 0.06 -0.35 -4.83
CA THR A 49 0.27 -1.81 -4.85
C THR A 49 0.18 -2.38 -6.28
N ILE A 50 -0.79 -1.92 -7.08
CA ILE A 50 -0.96 -2.34 -8.48
C ILE A 50 0.26 -1.93 -9.31
N VAL A 51 0.78 -0.72 -9.14
CA VAL A 51 1.96 -0.23 -9.86
C VAL A 51 3.19 -1.13 -9.60
N VAL A 52 3.42 -1.50 -8.35
CA VAL A 52 4.52 -2.40 -7.98
C VAL A 52 4.32 -3.79 -8.61
N TYR A 53 3.12 -4.34 -8.55
CA TYR A 53 2.84 -5.66 -9.15
C TYR A 53 2.91 -5.66 -10.67
N ASP A 54 2.49 -4.59 -11.32
CA ASP A 54 2.59 -4.47 -12.77
C ASP A 54 4.07 -4.43 -13.19
N ARG A 55 4.91 -3.71 -12.45
CA ARG A 55 6.35 -3.67 -12.67
C ARG A 55 7.02 -5.03 -12.44
N ILE A 56 6.61 -5.78 -11.41
CA ILE A 56 7.07 -7.16 -11.20
C ILE A 56 6.67 -8.07 -12.37
N ARG A 57 5.48 -7.90 -12.89
CA ARG A 57 4.98 -8.67 -14.04
C ARG A 57 5.74 -8.34 -15.32
N GLU A 58 6.04 -7.08 -15.56
CA GLU A 58 6.85 -6.61 -16.69
C GLU A 58 8.27 -7.18 -16.60
N ASN A 59 8.95 -7.01 -15.47
CA ASN A 59 10.31 -7.54 -15.27
C ASN A 59 10.37 -9.07 -15.32
N THR A 60 9.26 -9.76 -15.04
CA THR A 60 9.16 -11.22 -15.19
C THR A 60 9.24 -11.65 -16.66
N LYS A 61 8.80 -10.79 -17.57
CA LYS A 61 8.89 -11.05 -19.02
C LYS A 61 10.24 -10.60 -19.60
N LEU A 62 10.78 -9.47 -19.11
CA LEU A 62 12.02 -8.90 -19.61
C LEU A 62 13.26 -9.67 -19.16
N TYR A 63 13.25 -10.20 -17.94
CA TYR A 63 14.39 -10.88 -17.32
C TYR A 63 14.01 -12.30 -16.84
N PRO A 64 13.71 -13.24 -17.75
CA PRO A 64 13.27 -14.59 -17.38
C PRO A 64 14.33 -15.37 -16.59
N GLU A 65 15.62 -15.16 -16.91
CA GLU A 65 16.78 -15.84 -16.29
C GLU A 65 17.09 -15.31 -14.87
N MET A 66 16.59 -14.12 -14.52
CA MET A 66 16.85 -13.52 -13.21
C MET A 66 16.08 -14.25 -12.10
N GLY A 67 16.73 -14.48 -10.96
CA GLY A 67 16.10 -15.06 -9.77
C GLY A 67 14.86 -14.28 -9.31
N LEU A 68 13.88 -15.00 -8.77
CA LEU A 68 12.61 -14.38 -8.34
C LEU A 68 12.83 -13.22 -7.35
N ARG A 69 13.77 -13.37 -6.41
CA ARG A 69 14.10 -12.36 -5.40
C ARG A 69 14.66 -11.09 -6.03
N ASP A 70 15.65 -11.26 -6.91
CA ASP A 70 16.36 -10.13 -7.53
C ASP A 70 15.43 -9.36 -8.47
N ARG A 71 14.54 -10.06 -9.15
CA ARG A 71 13.50 -9.49 -10.01
C ARG A 71 12.51 -8.64 -9.23
N ILE A 72 12.10 -9.09 -8.05
CA ILE A 72 11.22 -8.33 -7.16
C ILE A 72 11.94 -7.08 -6.63
N ASN A 73 13.18 -7.23 -6.16
CA ASN A 73 13.98 -6.11 -5.68
C ASN A 73 14.20 -5.06 -6.78
N LEU A 74 14.51 -5.49 -7.99
CA LEU A 74 14.63 -4.60 -9.15
C LEU A 74 13.32 -3.84 -9.40
N SER A 75 12.19 -4.53 -9.36
CA SER A 75 10.87 -3.94 -9.60
C SER A 75 10.49 -2.91 -8.54
N ILE A 76 10.76 -3.21 -7.27
CA ILE A 76 10.55 -2.28 -6.17
C ILE A 76 11.41 -1.03 -6.36
N ASN A 77 12.71 -1.19 -6.62
CA ASN A 77 13.62 -0.05 -6.82
C ASN A 77 13.19 0.83 -8.00
N GLN A 78 12.72 0.25 -9.08
CA GLN A 78 12.22 0.99 -10.25
C GLN A 78 10.91 1.75 -9.97
N SER A 79 10.05 1.20 -9.10
CA SER A 79 8.76 1.82 -8.73
C SER A 79 8.91 2.83 -7.60
N LEU A 80 9.90 2.67 -6.72
CA LEU A 80 10.09 3.40 -5.47
C LEU A 80 10.13 4.92 -5.69
N GLY A 81 10.88 5.38 -6.69
CA GLY A 81 10.99 6.81 -6.98
C GLY A 81 9.66 7.45 -7.39
N ARG A 82 8.79 6.71 -8.09
CA ARG A 82 7.44 7.18 -8.44
C ARG A 82 6.54 7.21 -7.21
N THR A 83 6.50 6.12 -6.45
CA THR A 83 5.70 5.99 -5.24
C THR A 83 6.04 7.08 -4.23
N ILE A 84 7.33 7.31 -3.95
CA ILE A 84 7.75 8.37 -3.02
C ILE A 84 7.33 9.75 -3.52
N LYS A 85 7.51 10.08 -4.79
CA LYS A 85 7.15 11.39 -5.34
C LYS A 85 5.63 11.64 -5.29
N THR A 86 4.82 10.64 -5.64
CA THR A 86 3.36 10.75 -5.59
C THR A 86 2.86 10.86 -4.16
N THR A 87 3.39 10.04 -3.25
CA THR A 87 3.03 10.09 -1.83
C THR A 87 3.41 11.44 -1.21
N LEU A 88 4.61 11.95 -1.48
CA LEU A 88 5.06 13.23 -0.97
C LEU A 88 4.19 14.38 -1.49
N ALA A 89 3.88 14.41 -2.79
CA ALA A 89 3.03 15.43 -3.37
C ALA A 89 1.61 15.43 -2.74
N THR A 90 1.01 14.24 -2.60
CA THR A 90 -0.32 14.11 -1.99
C THR A 90 -0.28 14.46 -0.50
N PHE A 91 0.75 14.02 0.21
CA PHE A 91 0.93 14.34 1.63
C PHE A 91 1.05 15.84 1.86
N LEU A 92 1.85 16.55 1.05
CA LEU A 92 1.98 18.02 1.12
C LEU A 92 0.65 18.74 0.84
N ALA A 93 -0.13 18.24 -0.11
CA ALA A 93 -1.46 18.80 -0.38
C ALA A 93 -2.39 18.62 0.83
N ILE A 94 -2.36 17.47 1.48
CA ILE A 94 -3.18 17.23 2.68
C ILE A 94 -2.71 18.08 3.87
N ILE A 95 -1.41 18.23 4.06
CA ILE A 95 -0.88 19.13 5.10
C ILE A 95 -1.35 20.56 4.87
N ALA A 96 -1.40 21.04 3.63
CA ALA A 96 -1.96 22.34 3.34
C ALA A 96 -3.44 22.43 3.75
N ILE A 97 -4.24 21.39 3.53
CA ILE A 97 -5.63 21.31 3.99
C ILE A 97 -5.70 21.34 5.52
N VAL A 98 -4.83 20.61 6.21
CA VAL A 98 -4.77 20.61 7.69
C VAL A 98 -4.47 22.02 8.22
N ILE A 99 -3.49 22.70 7.64
CA ILE A 99 -3.13 24.08 8.03
C ILE A 99 -4.33 25.02 7.86
N VAL A 100 -5.02 24.95 6.74
CA VAL A 100 -6.22 25.77 6.47
C VAL A 100 -7.33 25.43 7.48
N ALA A 101 -7.57 24.14 7.75
CA ALA A 101 -8.57 23.68 8.70
C ALA A 101 -8.31 24.22 10.12
N GLU A 102 -7.05 24.21 10.57
CA GLU A 102 -6.65 24.78 11.86
C GLU A 102 -6.82 26.31 11.89
N PHE A 103 -6.39 27.01 10.84
CA PHE A 103 -6.46 28.48 10.78
C PHE A 103 -7.89 29.00 10.82
N PHE A 104 -8.81 28.31 10.16
CA PHE A 104 -10.23 28.72 10.04
C PHE A 104 -11.14 27.99 11.03
N GLY A 105 -10.62 27.12 11.91
CA GLY A 105 -11.41 26.39 12.89
C GLY A 105 -12.41 25.39 12.27
N LEU A 106 -12.09 24.84 11.08
CA LEU A 106 -12.98 23.95 10.32
C LEU A 106 -12.84 22.49 10.82
N SER A 107 -13.57 22.15 11.87
CA SER A 107 -13.51 20.83 12.53
C SER A 107 -13.78 19.66 11.58
N THR A 108 -14.71 19.81 10.64
CA THR A 108 -15.04 18.79 9.63
C THR A 108 -13.87 18.49 8.69
N LEU A 109 -13.14 19.50 8.23
CA LEU A 109 -11.96 19.33 7.41
C LEU A 109 -10.81 18.70 8.20
N ARG A 110 -10.67 19.04 9.47
CA ARG A 110 -9.66 18.49 10.36
C ARG A 110 -9.88 16.98 10.57
N SER A 111 -11.11 16.55 10.92
CA SER A 111 -11.45 15.14 11.13
C SER A 111 -11.32 14.30 9.85
N PHE A 112 -11.33 14.92 8.68
CA PHE A 112 -11.05 14.26 7.40
C PHE A 112 -9.55 14.23 7.07
N ALA A 113 -8.86 15.35 7.17
CA ALA A 113 -7.50 15.52 6.66
C ALA A 113 -6.44 14.82 7.50
N ILE A 114 -6.59 14.77 8.82
CA ILE A 114 -5.60 14.13 9.70
C ILE A 114 -5.55 12.61 9.50
N PRO A 115 -6.66 11.85 9.60
CA PRO A 115 -6.65 10.42 9.30
C PRO A 115 -6.16 10.12 7.88
N MET A 116 -6.51 10.96 6.91
CA MET A 116 -6.09 10.80 5.52
C MET A 116 -4.57 10.96 5.37
N ALA A 117 -3.94 11.93 6.04
CA ALA A 117 -2.48 12.08 6.05
C ALA A 117 -1.77 10.83 6.59
N VAL A 118 -2.26 10.30 7.71
CA VAL A 118 -1.75 9.08 8.32
C VAL A 118 -1.93 7.87 7.40
N GLY A 119 -3.11 7.73 6.80
CA GLY A 119 -3.45 6.62 5.93
C GLY A 119 -2.61 6.57 4.65
N ILE A 120 -2.30 7.72 4.04
CA ILE A 120 -1.44 7.80 2.86
C ILE A 120 0.00 7.39 3.19
N LEU A 121 0.53 7.80 4.33
CA LEU A 121 1.86 7.36 4.76
C LEU A 121 1.88 5.85 5.05
N SER A 122 0.87 5.34 5.75
CA SER A 122 0.71 3.90 6.00
C SER A 122 0.64 3.11 4.69
N GLY A 123 -0.20 3.55 3.74
CA GLY A 123 -0.35 2.91 2.43
C GLY A 123 0.94 2.86 1.61
N CYS A 124 1.77 3.91 1.67
CA CYS A 124 3.08 3.91 1.02
C CYS A 124 4.00 2.85 1.63
N VAL A 125 4.07 2.77 2.95
CA VAL A 125 4.91 1.79 3.66
C VAL A 125 4.40 0.38 3.44
N SER A 126 3.10 0.13 3.55
CA SER A 126 2.50 -1.19 3.39
C SER A 126 2.64 -1.73 1.96
N SER A 127 2.50 -0.88 0.95
CA SER A 127 2.67 -1.26 -0.46
C SER A 127 4.09 -1.74 -0.76
N ILE A 128 5.10 -1.12 -0.17
CA ILE A 128 6.50 -1.48 -0.38
C ILE A 128 6.93 -2.61 0.56
N CYS A 129 6.67 -2.45 1.87
CA CYS A 129 7.24 -3.30 2.90
C CYS A 129 6.39 -4.54 3.23
N LEU A 130 5.08 -4.51 3.03
CA LEU A 130 4.17 -5.63 3.31
C LEU A 130 3.78 -6.39 2.05
N SER A 131 3.27 -5.72 1.06
CA SER A 131 2.70 -6.32 -0.13
C SER A 131 3.73 -7.15 -0.91
N SER A 132 4.93 -6.63 -1.12
CA SER A 132 5.98 -7.26 -1.91
C SER A 132 6.60 -8.50 -1.23
N PRO A 133 7.02 -8.48 0.06
CA PRO A 133 7.51 -9.66 0.75
C PRO A 133 6.45 -10.75 0.95
N LEU A 134 5.19 -10.38 1.21
CA LEU A 134 4.09 -11.33 1.32
C LEU A 134 3.89 -12.09 0.00
N TRP A 135 3.88 -11.38 -1.11
CA TRP A 135 3.76 -11.98 -2.43
C TRP A 135 4.96 -12.89 -2.76
N TYR A 136 6.20 -12.47 -2.42
CA TYR A 136 7.40 -13.29 -2.56
C TYR A 136 7.31 -14.61 -1.79
N SER A 137 6.98 -14.54 -0.50
CA SER A 137 6.87 -15.70 0.37
C SER A 137 5.85 -16.71 -0.15
N TRP A 138 4.71 -16.22 -0.61
CA TRP A 138 3.64 -17.07 -1.15
C TRP A 138 4.02 -17.70 -2.49
N ARG A 139 4.73 -16.98 -3.33
CA ARG A 139 5.18 -17.49 -4.62
C ARG A 139 6.30 -18.52 -4.47
N LYS A 140 7.25 -18.27 -3.56
CA LYS A 140 8.31 -19.22 -3.20
C LYS A 140 7.73 -20.54 -2.71
N GLY A 141 6.75 -20.52 -1.82
CA GLY A 141 6.07 -21.72 -1.33
C GLY A 141 5.32 -22.49 -2.43
N ALA A 142 4.74 -21.78 -3.41
CA ALA A 142 4.06 -22.41 -4.53
C ALA A 142 5.02 -23.08 -5.52
N ILE A 143 6.20 -22.49 -5.76
CA ILE A 143 7.27 -23.09 -6.59
C ILE A 143 7.81 -24.35 -5.91
N ALA A 144 8.14 -24.27 -4.63
CA ALA A 144 8.65 -25.42 -3.86
C ALA A 144 7.67 -26.61 -3.86
N ARG A 145 6.35 -26.34 -3.74
CA ARG A 145 5.32 -27.37 -3.83
C ARG A 145 5.22 -28.01 -5.22
N LYS A 146 5.45 -27.22 -6.28
CA LYS A 146 5.42 -27.73 -7.66
C LYS A 146 6.61 -28.64 -7.94
N THR A 147 7.81 -28.22 -7.56
CA THR A 147 9.05 -29.03 -7.68
C THR A 147 8.94 -30.35 -6.91
N LYS A 148 8.38 -30.31 -5.69
CA LYS A 148 8.18 -31.53 -4.87
C LYS A 148 7.17 -32.50 -5.49
N LYS A 149 6.15 -32.00 -6.20
CA LYS A 149 5.18 -32.84 -6.93
C LYS A 149 5.77 -33.45 -8.21
N GLU A 150 6.67 -32.73 -8.89
CA GLU A 150 7.36 -33.22 -10.09
C GLU A 150 8.43 -34.28 -9.73
N ALA A 151 9.09 -34.12 -8.61
CA ALA A 151 10.07 -35.11 -8.09
C ALA A 151 9.43 -36.38 -7.50
N ALA A 152 8.12 -36.37 -7.25
CA ALA A 152 7.37 -37.53 -6.71
C ALA A 152 6.61 -38.31 -7.80
N LYS A 153 6.75 -37.89 -9.08
CA LYS A 153 6.26 -38.62 -10.27
C LYS A 153 7.39 -39.33 -10.99
#